data_0e9daf68d3342d6243683ef8642f2ca6
#
_entry.id   0e9daf68d3342d6243683ef8642f2ca6
#
_cell.length_a   1.000
_cell.length_b   1.000
_cell.length_c   1.000
_cell.angle_alpha   90.00
_cell.angle_beta   90.00
_cell.angle_gamma   90.00
#
_symmetry.space_group_name_H-M   'P 1'
#
loop_
_entity.id
_entity.type
_entity.pdbx_description
1 polymer ?
#
loop_
_entity_poly.entity_id
_entity_poly.type
_entity_poly.pdbx_seq_one_letter_code
_entity_poly.pdbx_strand_id
1 'polypeptide(L)'
;IKQLTLAVRTIAEEKNLPEETILEVIEQAIAAAWRRDNGTREQLVRASLNINSGTAVVSVVKTVVEEVENDVNQMSLDEAKAIDPAAELGSEVTVETHNVTTFGRVAAQTAKQVILQRLREAEREVVLAEFEDKIGTVVTGTIQRVEPRVVRIELGKAVGIMPQSEQIP
;
A
#
# COMPACT_ATOMS: atom_id res chain seq x y z
N ILE A 1 -12.39 -11.86 -13.89
CA ILE A 1 -13.02 -11.95 -12.54
C ILE A 1 -12.42 -13.12 -11.79
N LYS A 2 -12.56 -14.36 -12.25
CA LYS A 2 -11.99 -15.57 -11.61
C LYS A 2 -10.46 -15.49 -11.43
N GLN A 3 -9.76 -14.83 -12.34
CA GLN A 3 -8.29 -14.67 -12.26
C GLN A 3 -7.85 -13.74 -11.14
N LEU A 4 -8.59 -12.66 -10.87
CA LEU A 4 -8.28 -11.73 -9.78
C LEU A 4 -8.51 -12.39 -8.41
N THR A 5 -9.65 -13.06 -8.25
CA THR A 5 -9.96 -13.81 -7.03
C THR A 5 -8.92 -14.88 -6.74
N LEU A 6 -8.51 -15.62 -7.78
CA LEU A 6 -7.47 -16.64 -7.63
C LEU A 6 -6.11 -16.02 -7.28
N ALA A 7 -5.74 -14.90 -7.91
CA ALA A 7 -4.49 -14.22 -7.64
C ALA A 7 -4.43 -13.70 -6.18
N VAL A 8 -5.53 -13.10 -5.69
CA VAL A 8 -5.64 -12.64 -4.29
C VAL A 8 -5.45 -13.80 -3.33
N ARG A 9 -6.16 -14.92 -3.53
CA ARG A 9 -6.05 -16.09 -2.68
C ARG A 9 -4.66 -16.71 -2.70
N THR A 10 -4.08 -16.88 -3.89
CA THR A 10 -2.73 -17.43 -4.03
C THR A 10 -1.69 -16.59 -3.28
N ILE A 11 -1.76 -15.26 -3.40
CA ILE A 11 -0.84 -14.36 -2.69
C ILE A 11 -1.09 -14.40 -1.18
N ALA A 12 -2.35 -14.46 -0.74
CA ALA A 12 -2.71 -14.59 0.66
C ALA A 12 -2.11 -15.86 1.28
N GLU A 13 -2.21 -16.98 0.58
CA GLU A 13 -1.65 -18.26 1.01
C GLU A 13 -0.12 -18.26 1.00
N GLU A 14 0.51 -17.80 -0.10
CA GLU A 14 1.98 -17.76 -0.24
C GLU A 14 2.64 -16.85 0.80
N LYS A 15 2.01 -15.73 1.15
CA LYS A 15 2.55 -14.73 2.08
C LYS A 15 2.00 -14.84 3.49
N ASN A 16 1.08 -15.78 3.73
CA ASN A 16 0.40 -15.96 5.02
C ASN A 16 -0.22 -14.65 5.54
N LEU A 17 -0.92 -13.94 4.66
CA LEU A 17 -1.62 -12.69 4.94
C LEU A 17 -3.13 -12.87 4.78
N PRO A 18 -3.95 -12.12 5.54
CA PRO A 18 -5.39 -12.09 5.32
C PRO A 18 -5.73 -11.58 3.91
N GLU A 19 -6.75 -12.15 3.27
CA GLU A 19 -7.24 -11.69 1.96
C GLU A 19 -7.63 -10.20 2.00
N GLU A 20 -8.16 -9.73 3.13
CA GLU A 20 -8.54 -8.33 3.36
C GLU A 20 -7.36 -7.37 3.23
N THR A 21 -6.20 -7.73 3.78
CA THR A 21 -4.98 -6.91 3.65
C THR A 21 -4.55 -6.76 2.19
N ILE A 22 -4.66 -7.82 1.41
CA ILE A 22 -4.34 -7.79 -0.02
C ILE A 22 -5.35 -6.95 -0.77
N LEU A 23 -6.64 -7.04 -0.42
CA LEU A 23 -7.68 -6.20 -1.00
C LEU A 23 -7.43 -4.72 -0.74
N GLU A 24 -7.10 -4.33 0.48
CA GLU A 24 -6.76 -2.95 0.83
C GLU A 24 -5.61 -2.42 -0.02
N VAL A 25 -4.57 -3.21 -0.23
CA VAL A 25 -3.44 -2.84 -1.09
C VAL A 25 -3.87 -2.62 -2.54
N ILE A 26 -4.74 -3.48 -3.06
CA ILE A 26 -5.30 -3.33 -4.42
C ILE A 26 -6.15 -2.07 -4.50
N GLU A 27 -7.01 -1.83 -3.55
CA GLU A 27 -7.88 -0.65 -3.49
C GLU A 27 -7.08 0.64 -3.43
N GLN A 28 -6.02 0.69 -2.64
CA GLN A 28 -5.08 1.82 -2.61
C GLN A 28 -4.39 2.05 -3.96
N ALA A 29 -4.00 0.97 -4.65
CA ALA A 29 -3.41 1.05 -5.98
C ALA A 29 -4.40 1.57 -7.03
N ILE A 30 -5.66 1.13 -6.94
CA ILE A 30 -6.76 1.63 -7.81
C ILE A 30 -6.98 3.12 -7.58
N ALA A 31 -7.08 3.55 -6.34
CA ALA A 31 -7.25 4.95 -5.98
C ALA A 31 -6.08 5.81 -6.48
N ALA A 32 -4.86 5.33 -6.35
CA ALA A 32 -3.66 6.03 -6.83
C ALA A 32 -3.63 6.15 -8.36
N ALA A 33 -3.99 5.08 -9.08
CA ALA A 33 -4.08 5.08 -10.53
C ALA A 33 -5.17 6.04 -11.02
N TRP A 34 -6.33 6.03 -10.39
CA TRP A 34 -7.43 6.93 -10.74
C TRP A 34 -7.05 8.39 -10.54
N ARG A 35 -6.41 8.74 -9.42
CA ARG A 35 -5.90 10.10 -9.17
C ARG A 35 -4.93 10.56 -10.25
N ARG A 36 -4.04 9.69 -10.68
CA ARG A 36 -3.09 10.00 -11.75
C ARG A 36 -3.78 10.31 -13.08
N ASP A 37 -4.81 9.55 -13.39
CA ASP A 37 -5.45 9.57 -14.71
C ASP A 37 -6.60 10.60 -14.81
N ASN A 38 -7.28 10.90 -13.71
CA ASN A 38 -8.52 11.71 -13.70
C ASN A 38 -8.54 12.86 -12.72
N GLY A 39 -7.63 12.91 -11.76
CA GLY A 39 -7.67 13.89 -10.69
C GLY A 39 -6.36 14.63 -10.46
N THR A 40 -6.39 15.55 -9.54
CA THR A 40 -5.18 16.14 -8.97
C THR A 40 -4.54 15.15 -8.00
N ARG A 41 -3.22 15.17 -7.89
CA ARG A 41 -2.49 14.29 -6.94
C ARG A 41 -2.87 14.52 -5.48
N GLU A 42 -3.42 15.68 -5.17
CA GLU A 42 -3.82 16.09 -3.82
C GLU A 42 -5.22 15.61 -3.43
N GLN A 43 -6.03 15.16 -4.40
CA GLN A 43 -7.40 14.75 -4.16
C GLN A 43 -7.48 13.48 -3.32
N LEU A 44 -8.30 13.48 -2.26
CA LEU A 44 -8.58 12.31 -1.46
C LEU A 44 -9.53 11.37 -2.21
N VAL A 45 -9.06 10.16 -2.45
CA VAL A 45 -9.79 9.14 -3.20
C VAL A 45 -9.76 7.83 -2.44
N ARG A 46 -10.92 7.18 -2.32
CA ARG A 46 -11.09 5.83 -1.78
C ARG A 46 -11.55 4.91 -2.90
N ALA A 47 -11.04 3.72 -2.94
CA ALA A 47 -11.51 2.70 -3.85
C ALA A 47 -12.06 1.51 -3.08
N SER A 48 -13.10 0.89 -3.60
CA SER A 48 -13.67 -0.35 -3.09
C SER A 48 -13.78 -1.36 -4.21
N LEU A 49 -13.21 -2.55 -4.00
CA LEU A 49 -13.18 -3.62 -4.99
C LEU A 49 -14.14 -4.74 -4.60
N ASN A 50 -15.10 -5.01 -5.47
CA ASN A 50 -15.92 -6.21 -5.33
C ASN A 50 -15.26 -7.36 -6.10
N ILE A 51 -14.67 -8.31 -5.36
CA ILE A 51 -13.98 -9.47 -5.95
C ILE A 51 -14.95 -10.34 -6.75
N ASN A 52 -16.17 -10.48 -6.30
CA ASN A 52 -17.15 -11.39 -6.91
C ASN A 52 -17.62 -10.89 -8.27
N SER A 53 -17.82 -9.59 -8.41
CA SER A 53 -18.23 -8.95 -9.66
C SER A 53 -17.03 -8.49 -10.51
N GLY A 54 -15.85 -8.30 -9.91
CA GLY A 54 -14.67 -7.73 -10.55
C GLY A 54 -14.82 -6.25 -10.88
N THR A 55 -15.76 -5.57 -10.23
CA THR A 55 -16.00 -4.14 -10.39
C THR A 55 -15.35 -3.36 -9.25
N ALA A 56 -14.79 -2.23 -9.58
CA ALA A 56 -14.27 -1.29 -8.59
C ALA A 56 -15.11 -0.01 -8.59
N VAL A 57 -15.34 0.52 -7.42
CA VAL A 57 -15.97 1.83 -7.21
C VAL A 57 -14.92 2.75 -6.62
N VAL A 58 -14.75 3.89 -7.26
CA VAL A 58 -13.85 4.94 -6.78
C VAL A 58 -14.69 6.11 -6.27
N SER A 59 -14.44 6.50 -5.03
CA SER A 59 -15.15 7.61 -4.38
C SER A 59 -14.17 8.73 -4.09
N VAL A 60 -14.51 9.93 -4.51
CA VAL A 60 -13.83 11.16 -4.11
C VAL A 60 -14.44 11.61 -2.79
N VAL A 61 -13.59 11.80 -1.79
CA VAL A 61 -14.02 12.16 -0.44
C VAL A 61 -13.40 13.47 0.01
N LYS A 62 -14.10 14.18 0.88
CA LYS A 62 -13.58 15.37 1.57
C LYS A 62 -13.72 15.21 3.07
N THR A 63 -12.74 15.71 3.80
CA THR A 63 -12.76 15.75 5.27
C THR A 63 -13.56 16.97 5.74
N VAL A 64 -14.45 16.74 6.70
CA VAL A 64 -15.24 17.80 7.32
C VAL A 64 -14.41 18.55 8.36
N VAL A 65 -14.27 19.87 8.19
CA VAL A 65 -13.47 20.72 9.07
C VAL A 65 -14.28 21.95 9.49
N GLU A 66 -13.88 22.63 10.57
CA GLU A 66 -14.50 23.90 10.97
C GLU A 66 -14.13 25.02 10.01
N GLU A 67 -12.87 25.08 9.64
CA GLU A 67 -12.30 26.09 8.75
C GLU A 67 -11.66 25.41 7.55
N VAL A 68 -12.13 25.70 6.35
CA VAL A 68 -11.62 25.11 5.11
C VAL A 68 -10.34 25.83 4.68
N GLU A 69 -9.22 25.15 4.79
CA GLU A 69 -7.92 25.63 4.31
C GLU A 69 -7.62 25.14 2.88
N ASN A 70 -8.15 23.98 2.52
CA ASN A 70 -7.97 23.36 1.22
C ASN A 70 -9.31 22.81 0.71
N ASP A 71 -9.93 23.52 -0.20
CA ASP A 71 -11.23 23.19 -0.79
C ASP A 71 -11.23 21.90 -1.65
N VAL A 72 -10.05 21.41 -2.04
CA VAL A 72 -9.90 20.14 -2.78
C VAL A 72 -10.22 18.95 -1.88
N ASN A 73 -9.77 18.97 -0.64
CA ASN A 73 -9.84 17.85 0.30
C ASN A 73 -10.71 18.09 1.54
N GLN A 74 -11.16 19.31 1.73
CA GLN A 74 -11.90 19.73 2.90
C GLN A 74 -13.22 20.37 2.52
N MET A 75 -14.18 20.28 3.41
CA MET A 75 -15.47 20.95 3.32
C MET A 75 -15.96 21.38 4.71
N SER A 76 -16.83 22.37 4.74
CA SER A 76 -17.46 22.82 5.97
C SER A 76 -18.51 21.83 6.46
N LEU A 77 -18.83 21.90 7.76
CA LEU A 77 -19.87 21.04 8.35
C LEU A 77 -21.25 21.29 7.72
N ASP A 78 -21.57 22.52 7.36
CA ASP A 78 -22.85 22.87 6.74
C ASP A 78 -22.99 22.26 5.35
N GLU A 79 -21.93 22.34 4.53
CA GLU A 79 -21.89 21.68 3.22
C GLU A 79 -21.94 20.14 3.36
N ALA A 80 -21.23 19.58 4.33
CA ALA A 80 -21.22 18.16 4.60
C ALA A 80 -22.59 17.64 5.00
N LYS A 81 -23.31 18.34 5.86
CA LYS A 81 -24.67 17.98 6.29
C LYS A 81 -25.71 18.08 5.18
N ALA A 82 -25.48 18.91 4.19
CA ALA A 82 -26.33 18.96 2.99
C ALA A 82 -26.23 17.69 2.14
N ILE A 83 -25.08 17.01 2.18
CA ILE A 83 -24.83 15.75 1.48
C ILE A 83 -25.18 14.55 2.37
N ASP A 84 -24.68 14.55 3.60
CA ASP A 84 -24.91 13.51 4.61
C ASP A 84 -25.34 14.14 5.94
N PRO A 85 -26.60 14.02 6.34
CA PRO A 85 -27.10 14.57 7.59
C PRO A 85 -26.38 14.07 8.85
N ALA A 86 -25.73 12.91 8.78
CA ALA A 86 -24.96 12.33 9.87
C ALA A 86 -23.49 12.79 9.93
N ALA A 87 -23.09 13.73 9.03
CA ALA A 87 -21.73 14.23 8.97
C ALA A 87 -21.33 14.97 10.26
N GLU A 88 -20.15 14.68 10.74
CA GLU A 88 -19.53 15.29 11.92
C GLU A 88 -18.15 15.86 11.57
N LEU A 89 -17.64 16.74 12.42
CA LEU A 89 -16.28 17.26 12.27
C LEU A 89 -15.25 16.12 12.32
N GLY A 90 -14.33 16.11 11.37
CA GLY A 90 -13.32 15.05 11.24
C GLY A 90 -13.77 13.82 10.44
N SER A 91 -15.06 13.72 10.10
CA SER A 91 -15.54 12.62 9.24
C SER A 91 -15.21 12.87 7.76
N GLU A 92 -15.24 11.80 6.96
CA GLU A 92 -15.10 11.87 5.50
C GLU A 92 -16.49 11.77 4.85
N VAL A 93 -16.76 12.64 3.88
CA VAL A 93 -18.01 12.64 3.10
C VAL A 93 -17.67 12.37 1.64
N THR A 94 -18.39 11.44 1.02
CA THR A 94 -18.26 11.12 -0.40
C THR A 94 -18.98 12.20 -1.24
N VAL A 95 -18.21 12.90 -2.07
CA VAL A 95 -18.73 13.95 -2.96
C VAL A 95 -19.01 13.47 -4.37
N GLU A 96 -18.23 12.50 -4.85
CA GLU A 96 -18.38 11.88 -6.16
C GLU A 96 -18.12 10.38 -6.11
N THR A 97 -18.80 9.63 -6.97
CA THR A 97 -18.62 8.18 -7.08
C THR A 97 -18.52 7.78 -8.55
N HIS A 98 -17.48 7.01 -8.88
CA HIS A 98 -17.20 6.54 -10.23
C HIS A 98 -17.10 5.02 -10.26
N ASN A 99 -17.84 4.39 -11.17
CA ASN A 99 -17.74 2.95 -11.43
C ASN A 99 -16.61 2.71 -12.42
N VAL A 100 -15.63 1.94 -12.02
CA VAL A 100 -14.48 1.58 -12.86
C VAL A 100 -14.69 0.16 -13.37
N THR A 101 -15.26 0.04 -14.58
CA THR A 101 -15.55 -1.24 -15.22
C THR A 101 -14.39 -1.80 -16.05
N THR A 102 -13.45 -0.95 -16.45
CA THR A 102 -12.32 -1.29 -17.35
C THR A 102 -11.16 -2.00 -16.63
N PHE A 103 -11.29 -2.25 -15.33
CA PHE A 103 -10.21 -2.75 -14.49
C PHE A 103 -9.87 -4.24 -14.71
N GLY A 104 -10.65 -4.97 -15.49
CA GLY A 104 -10.58 -6.42 -15.52
C GLY A 104 -9.28 -7.05 -16.05
N ARG A 105 -8.57 -6.44 -16.98
CA ARG A 105 -7.33 -7.00 -17.56
C ARG A 105 -6.06 -6.30 -17.12
N VAL A 106 -6.05 -4.99 -17.14
CA VAL A 106 -4.86 -4.19 -16.78
C VAL A 106 -4.65 -4.21 -15.26
N ALA A 107 -5.76 -4.21 -14.50
CA ALA A 107 -5.73 -4.24 -13.05
C ALA A 107 -5.19 -5.56 -12.49
N ALA A 108 -5.50 -6.70 -13.09
CA ALA A 108 -5.01 -7.98 -12.59
C ALA A 108 -3.47 -8.07 -12.68
N GLN A 109 -2.87 -7.57 -13.75
CA GLN A 109 -1.41 -7.56 -13.91
C GLN A 109 -0.75 -6.46 -13.09
N THR A 110 -1.31 -5.24 -13.09
CA THR A 110 -0.79 -4.12 -12.30
C THR A 110 -1.00 -4.37 -10.81
N ALA A 111 -2.16 -4.91 -10.41
CA ALA A 111 -2.43 -5.29 -9.03
C ALA A 111 -1.42 -6.31 -8.52
N LYS A 112 -1.12 -7.35 -9.28
CA LYS A 112 -0.10 -8.33 -8.90
C LYS A 112 1.27 -7.70 -8.65
N GLN A 113 1.72 -6.81 -9.54
CA GLN A 113 2.99 -6.11 -9.37
C GLN A 113 2.98 -5.15 -8.18
N VAL A 114 1.92 -4.37 -7.99
CA VAL A 114 1.78 -3.43 -6.87
C VAL A 114 1.70 -4.17 -5.55
N ILE A 115 0.95 -5.27 -5.49
CA ILE A 115 0.87 -6.12 -4.30
C ILE A 115 2.25 -6.67 -3.95
N LEU A 116 2.96 -7.24 -4.90
CA LEU A 116 4.30 -7.77 -4.66
C LEU A 116 5.28 -6.69 -4.21
N GLN A 117 5.18 -5.49 -4.77
CA GLN A 117 6.01 -4.35 -4.35
C GLN A 117 5.68 -3.91 -2.92
N ARG A 118 4.40 -3.75 -2.58
CA ARG A 118 3.96 -3.38 -1.22
C ARG A 118 4.32 -4.43 -0.18
N LEU A 119 4.20 -5.70 -0.52
CA LEU A 119 4.62 -6.79 0.35
C LEU A 119 6.13 -6.76 0.60
N ARG A 120 6.94 -6.49 -0.42
CA ARG A 120 8.39 -6.31 -0.26
C ARG A 120 8.73 -5.12 0.64
N GLU A 121 8.01 -4.01 0.51
CA GLU A 121 8.16 -2.84 1.37
C GLU A 121 7.81 -3.18 2.81
N ALA A 122 6.69 -3.87 3.05
CA ALA A 122 6.28 -4.31 4.38
C ALA A 122 7.26 -5.33 5.00
N GLU A 123 7.74 -6.30 4.23
CA GLU A 123 8.78 -7.23 4.65
C GLU A 123 10.09 -6.48 5.00
N ARG A 124 10.45 -5.46 4.24
CA ARG A 124 11.62 -4.62 4.51
C ARG A 124 11.47 -3.83 5.81
N GLU A 125 10.30 -3.25 6.08
CA GLU A 125 10.02 -2.53 7.32
C GLU A 125 10.09 -3.46 8.54
N VAL A 126 9.56 -4.67 8.45
CA VAL A 126 9.65 -5.69 9.51
C VAL A 126 11.10 -6.06 9.77
N VAL A 127 11.89 -6.28 8.72
CA VAL A 127 13.32 -6.58 8.85
C VAL A 127 14.07 -5.40 9.45
N LEU A 128 13.82 -4.18 9.02
CA LEU A 128 14.43 -2.97 9.59
C LEU A 128 14.13 -2.85 11.08
N ALA A 129 12.87 -3.01 11.49
CA ALA A 129 12.46 -2.95 12.90
C ALA A 129 13.15 -4.04 13.74
N GLU A 130 13.33 -5.26 13.20
CA GLU A 130 14.02 -6.36 13.87
C GLU A 130 15.51 -6.06 14.10
N PHE A 131 16.15 -5.32 13.19
CA PHE A 131 17.58 -5.00 13.28
C PHE A 131 17.89 -3.63 13.85
N GLU A 132 16.92 -2.74 13.97
CA GLU A 132 17.11 -1.39 14.52
C GLU A 132 17.64 -1.43 15.97
N ASP A 133 17.10 -2.33 16.80
CA ASP A 133 17.54 -2.54 18.18
C ASP A 133 18.91 -3.24 18.28
N LYS A 134 19.41 -3.79 17.19
CA LYS A 134 20.71 -4.49 17.15
C LYS A 134 21.85 -3.60 16.70
N ILE A 135 21.58 -2.37 16.33
CA ILE A 135 22.63 -1.40 15.98
C ILE A 135 23.56 -1.18 17.18
N GLY A 136 24.86 -1.30 16.94
CA GLY A 136 25.87 -1.20 18.01
C GLY A 136 26.07 -2.47 18.84
N THR A 137 25.40 -3.57 18.50
CA THR A 137 25.58 -4.87 19.15
C THR A 137 26.31 -5.86 18.23
N VAL A 138 26.86 -6.91 18.82
CA VAL A 138 27.48 -8.01 18.08
C VAL A 138 26.40 -9.00 17.66
N VAL A 139 26.34 -9.28 16.37
CA VAL A 139 25.42 -10.26 15.80
C VAL A 139 26.21 -11.40 15.13
N THR A 140 25.67 -12.60 15.17
CA THR A 140 26.24 -13.77 14.50
C THR A 140 25.59 -13.96 13.15
N GLY A 141 26.39 -14.15 12.11
CA GLY A 141 25.90 -14.40 10.76
C GLY A 141 26.75 -15.46 10.05
N THR A 142 26.22 -15.97 8.96
CA THR A 142 26.91 -16.95 8.09
C THR A 142 27.35 -16.25 6.82
N ILE A 143 28.63 -16.41 6.45
CA ILE A 143 29.14 -15.87 5.18
C ILE A 143 28.47 -16.60 4.02
N GLN A 144 27.66 -15.85 3.26
CA GLN A 144 26.95 -16.37 2.10
C GLN A 144 27.82 -16.31 0.85
N ARG A 145 28.53 -15.19 0.67
CA ARG A 145 29.36 -14.95 -0.52
C ARG A 145 30.45 -13.92 -0.24
N VAL A 146 31.63 -14.21 -0.74
CA VAL A 146 32.79 -13.29 -0.71
C VAL A 146 32.97 -12.72 -2.11
N GLU A 147 32.85 -11.42 -2.23
CA GLU A 147 33.08 -10.65 -3.48
C GLU A 147 34.29 -9.73 -3.28
N PRO A 148 34.95 -9.24 -4.35
CA PRO A 148 36.22 -8.51 -4.22
C PRO A 148 36.20 -7.26 -3.33
N ARG A 149 35.02 -6.68 -3.08
CA ARG A 149 34.87 -5.45 -2.30
C ARG A 149 33.92 -5.58 -1.11
N VAL A 150 33.13 -6.64 -1.07
CA VAL A 150 32.11 -6.85 -0.04
C VAL A 150 31.96 -8.31 0.29
N VAL A 151 31.69 -8.60 1.55
CA VAL A 151 31.25 -9.93 2.00
C VAL A 151 29.76 -9.85 2.30
N ARG A 152 29.00 -10.79 1.76
CA ARG A 152 27.58 -10.95 2.07
C ARG A 152 27.41 -11.93 3.22
N ILE A 153 26.72 -11.48 4.25
CA ILE A 153 26.51 -12.24 5.48
C ILE A 153 25.02 -12.46 5.66
N GLU A 154 24.62 -13.71 5.78
CA GLU A 154 23.25 -14.09 6.11
C GLU A 154 23.02 -13.93 7.61
N LEU A 155 22.02 -13.11 7.98
CA LEU A 155 21.64 -12.79 9.34
C LEU A 155 20.23 -13.30 9.66
N GLY A 156 19.88 -14.48 9.20
CA GLY A 156 18.55 -15.05 9.28
C GLY A 156 17.64 -14.52 8.15
N LYS A 157 16.74 -13.60 8.45
CA LYS A 157 15.80 -13.04 7.43
C LYS A 157 16.42 -11.93 6.57
N ALA A 158 17.58 -11.42 6.94
CA ALA A 158 18.26 -10.35 6.25
C ALA A 158 19.63 -10.77 5.76
N VAL A 159 20.12 -10.07 4.74
CA VAL A 159 21.49 -10.20 4.25
C VAL A 159 22.23 -8.91 4.56
N GLY A 160 23.26 -9.02 5.39
CA GLY A 160 24.17 -7.92 5.70
C GLY A 160 25.28 -7.80 4.65
N ILE A 161 25.83 -6.61 4.53
CA ILE A 161 26.98 -6.32 3.65
C ILE A 161 28.12 -5.82 4.54
N MET A 162 29.27 -6.48 4.46
CA MET A 162 30.50 -6.06 5.11
C MET A 162 31.46 -5.51 4.05
N PRO A 163 31.66 -4.19 3.99
CA PRO A 163 32.62 -3.59 3.07
C PRO A 163 34.05 -3.95 3.44
N GLN A 164 34.97 -3.83 2.48
CA GLN A 164 36.36 -4.23 2.67
C GLN A 164 37.07 -3.50 3.84
N SER A 165 36.65 -2.26 4.12
CA SER A 165 37.16 -1.46 5.26
C SER A 165 36.87 -2.07 6.64
N GLU A 166 35.87 -2.91 6.73
CA GLU A 166 35.41 -3.55 7.99
C GLU A 166 35.82 -5.04 8.08
N GLN A 167 36.53 -5.54 7.07
CA GLN A 167 37.03 -6.91 7.06
C GLN A 167 38.40 -7.02 7.73
N ILE A 168 38.58 -8.11 8.45
CA ILE A 168 39.90 -8.47 8.98
C ILE A 168 40.74 -9.02 7.83
N PRO A 169 41.98 -8.52 7.64
CA PRO A 169 42.86 -8.99 6.56
C PRO A 169 43.28 -10.46 6.73
#